data_3905d3ee9bb9cacfe04b655484868d64
#
_entry.id   3905d3ee9bb9cacfe04b655484868d64
#
_cell.length_a   1.000
_cell.length_b   1.000
_cell.length_c   1.000
_cell.angle_alpha   90.00
_cell.angle_beta   90.00
_cell.angle_gamma   90.00
#
_symmetry.space_group_name_H-M   'P 1'
#
loop_
_entity.id
_entity.type
_entity.pdbx_description
1 polymer ?
#
loop_
_entity_poly.entity_id
_entity_poly.type
_entity_poly.pdbx_seq_one_letter_code
_entity_poly.pdbx_strand_id
1 'polypeptide(L)'
;MTFKQKLHSHGWVILINALIAMLIAVRYFLYLPAFPQDGLSTSFIVAGTWSQMALLAALIGLITIPLLWLPTFARRSLIAIIASVGLAGLVIDTFVFAQYRFHINAVVVELVFSGDVVDFPLITWLMTIVSVTGLVLFQYWLISFMEKNPTLTKKRLGRKFVFLTFVCLLFTNGVHVWASAYAYQPVNIIKQYLPLFQPATANSFMRKHGWIDEQAVDRQKSMALKGNSDLNYPLSPLKTKAVEKPVNIVFLVVDSWREDTFNADNTPNLWAFSQKGERFYNHISTGNATRTGIFGLFYGLPGTYWHGFLANHRAPVLIDRLQQLDYQIGLFASAKLTAPEFNQTVFASLKNIRIGSKGSTPSARDIDLTKDWLSWYDKRNKSKPTFSFLFYDAPHGYDFPEGYPHQYQPMLKTLNYLNLDNDTDPEPEPLMNRYKTSVHFVDSLAKKVLDKLKSTGELDNTLVVITGDHAQELNDNKLNYWGHNGNFTPAQTHVPFVMVGPKVPENFVKGWGNNFSSHEDVAPTIAKNYLGVENKISDYSTGIDLLDTPQDRPWIMASSYSGYGVVSHDSILEVGATGQSQFMDITNHPKDGQPNYQYLQQALEQISRFRK
;
A
#
# COMPACT_ATOMS: atom_id res chain seq x y z
N MET A 1 -24.55 27.95 36.26
CA MET A 1 -23.63 28.65 35.33
C MET A 1 -24.45 29.29 34.21
N THR A 2 -24.15 30.55 33.89
CA THR A 2 -24.70 31.22 32.69
C THR A 2 -24.12 30.60 31.42
N PHE A 3 -24.78 30.75 30.27
CA PHE A 3 -24.30 30.27 28.98
C PHE A 3 -22.88 30.83 28.66
N LYS A 4 -22.64 32.11 28.96
CA LYS A 4 -21.33 32.76 28.80
C LYS A 4 -20.25 32.10 29.63
N GLN A 5 -20.55 31.67 30.86
CA GLN A 5 -19.59 30.95 31.71
C GLN A 5 -19.31 29.55 31.16
N LYS A 6 -20.34 28.84 30.67
CA LYS A 6 -20.20 27.54 30.02
C LYS A 6 -19.30 27.65 28.78
N LEU A 7 -19.50 28.66 27.94
CA LEU A 7 -18.71 28.91 26.74
C LEU A 7 -17.26 29.22 27.07
N HIS A 8 -16.97 29.99 28.12
CA HIS A 8 -15.61 30.24 28.57
C HIS A 8 -14.91 28.96 29.06
N SER A 9 -15.59 28.15 29.87
CA SER A 9 -15.04 26.88 30.34
C SER A 9 -14.80 25.93 29.17
N HIS A 10 -15.70 25.89 28.20
CA HIS A 10 -15.59 25.10 26.99
C HIS A 10 -14.36 25.53 26.13
N GLY A 11 -14.13 26.84 25.98
CA GLY A 11 -12.93 27.36 25.30
C GLY A 11 -11.61 26.90 25.95
N TRP A 12 -11.57 26.75 27.26
CA TRP A 12 -10.40 26.19 27.95
C TRP A 12 -10.25 24.70 27.70
N VAL A 13 -11.33 23.94 27.62
CA VAL A 13 -11.29 22.51 27.25
C VAL A 13 -10.74 22.36 25.84
N ILE A 14 -11.17 23.19 24.89
CA ILE A 14 -10.63 23.21 23.53
C ILE A 14 -9.12 23.48 23.53
N LEU A 15 -8.68 24.52 24.28
CA LEU A 15 -7.27 24.87 24.36
C LEU A 15 -6.42 23.72 24.91
N ILE A 16 -6.85 23.07 25.99
CA ILE A 16 -6.12 21.94 26.58
C ILE A 16 -6.08 20.76 25.61
N ASN A 17 -7.20 20.44 24.95
CA ASN A 17 -7.22 19.38 23.94
C ASN A 17 -6.32 19.70 22.73
N ALA A 18 -6.22 20.95 22.30
CA ALA A 18 -5.28 21.37 21.27
C ALA A 18 -3.83 21.11 21.68
N LEU A 19 -3.46 21.44 22.93
CA LEU A 19 -2.11 21.16 23.45
C LEU A 19 -1.83 19.66 23.54
N ILE A 20 -2.80 18.86 23.97
CA ILE A 20 -2.67 17.40 23.99
C ILE A 20 -2.49 16.87 22.54
N ALA A 21 -3.30 17.34 21.60
CA ALA A 21 -3.20 16.95 20.19
C ALA A 21 -1.83 17.33 19.58
N MET A 22 -1.27 18.49 19.95
CA MET A 22 0.07 18.88 19.52
C MET A 22 1.15 17.91 20.04
N LEU A 23 1.06 17.49 21.30
CA LEU A 23 1.99 16.52 21.89
C LEU A 23 1.89 15.17 21.17
N ILE A 24 0.66 14.70 20.86
CA ILE A 24 0.44 13.48 20.08
C ILE A 24 1.05 13.63 18.68
N ALA A 25 0.84 14.78 18.03
CA ALA A 25 1.29 15.01 16.65
C ALA A 25 2.82 15.06 16.50
N VAL A 26 3.58 15.30 17.57
CA VAL A 26 5.06 15.20 17.55
C VAL A 26 5.51 13.82 17.07
N ARG A 27 4.73 12.79 17.36
CA ARG A 27 5.03 11.41 16.94
C ARG A 27 5.14 11.25 15.43
N TYR A 28 4.40 12.00 14.61
CA TYR A 28 4.51 11.92 13.15
C TYR A 28 5.91 12.27 12.64
N PHE A 29 6.60 13.20 13.29
CA PHE A 29 7.91 13.68 12.86
C PHE A 29 9.07 12.76 13.27
N LEU A 30 8.82 11.74 14.09
CA LEU A 30 9.78 10.67 14.36
C LEU A 30 10.05 9.84 13.12
N TYR A 31 9.14 9.87 12.14
CA TYR A 31 9.20 9.11 10.90
C TYR A 31 9.64 9.94 9.68
N LEU A 32 10.15 11.15 9.91
CA LEU A 32 10.84 11.90 8.86
C LEU A 32 12.12 11.15 8.46
N PRO A 33 12.38 10.95 7.17
CA PRO A 33 13.62 10.31 6.71
C PRO A 33 14.87 11.06 7.17
N ALA A 34 14.81 12.40 7.14
CA ALA A 34 15.77 13.29 7.79
C ALA A 34 15.05 14.52 8.32
N PHE A 35 15.44 14.97 9.52
CA PHE A 35 14.90 16.23 10.05
C PHE A 35 15.49 17.41 9.26
N PRO A 36 14.66 18.39 8.81
CA PRO A 36 15.16 19.52 8.04
C PRO A 36 16.28 20.27 8.76
N GLN A 37 17.36 20.56 8.05
CA GLN A 37 18.51 21.30 8.59
C GLN A 37 18.34 22.81 8.49
N ASP A 38 17.38 23.28 7.69
CA ASP A 38 17.12 24.70 7.51
C ASP A 38 16.08 25.24 8.52
N GLY A 39 16.27 26.48 8.96
CA GLY A 39 15.41 27.11 9.95
C GLY A 39 13.99 27.40 9.44
N LEU A 40 13.78 27.54 8.12
CA LEU A 40 12.46 27.79 7.54
C LEU A 40 11.57 26.55 7.65
N SER A 41 12.08 25.40 7.21
CA SER A 41 11.34 24.14 7.26
C SER A 41 11.07 23.70 8.69
N THR A 42 12.05 23.87 9.61
CA THR A 42 11.87 23.61 11.04
C THR A 42 10.77 24.51 11.64
N SER A 43 10.79 25.81 11.33
CA SER A 43 9.74 26.75 11.78
C SER A 43 8.38 26.41 11.18
N PHE A 44 8.35 25.92 9.94
CA PHE A 44 7.13 25.44 9.28
C PHE A 44 6.54 24.21 9.98
N ILE A 45 7.35 23.24 10.39
CA ILE A 45 6.90 22.08 11.18
C ILE A 45 6.24 22.55 12.47
N VAL A 46 6.90 23.42 13.25
CA VAL A 46 6.39 23.88 14.54
C VAL A 46 5.08 24.67 14.37
N ALA A 47 5.07 25.65 13.47
CA ALA A 47 3.90 26.49 13.24
C ALA A 47 2.74 25.71 12.58
N GLY A 48 3.05 24.77 11.67
CA GLY A 48 2.09 23.90 11.02
C GLY A 48 1.40 22.96 12.02
N THR A 49 2.20 22.32 12.88
CA THR A 49 1.67 21.46 13.96
C THR A 49 0.78 22.25 14.91
N TRP A 50 1.24 23.42 15.35
CA TRP A 50 0.47 24.29 16.22
C TRP A 50 -0.88 24.64 15.58
N SER A 51 -0.84 25.23 14.39
CA SER A 51 -2.05 25.72 13.73
C SER A 51 -3.01 24.59 13.36
N GLN A 52 -2.51 23.48 12.86
CA GLN A 52 -3.35 22.33 12.44
C GLN A 52 -4.04 21.67 13.62
N MET A 53 -3.33 21.37 14.69
CA MET A 53 -3.92 20.74 15.88
C MET A 53 -4.88 21.68 16.60
N ALA A 54 -4.60 22.99 16.64
CA ALA A 54 -5.52 23.98 17.16
C ALA A 54 -6.81 24.07 16.34
N LEU A 55 -6.72 24.00 15.00
CA LEU A 55 -7.90 23.97 14.12
C LEU A 55 -8.74 22.72 14.31
N LEU A 56 -8.13 21.54 14.39
CA LEU A 56 -8.87 20.28 14.62
C LEU A 56 -9.57 20.29 15.98
N ALA A 57 -8.91 20.75 17.05
CA ALA A 57 -9.52 20.90 18.36
C ALA A 57 -10.67 21.93 18.35
N ALA A 58 -10.49 23.06 17.63
CA ALA A 58 -11.53 24.07 17.48
C ALA A 58 -12.73 23.54 16.69
N LEU A 59 -12.54 22.72 15.67
CA LEU A 59 -13.61 22.08 14.91
C LEU A 59 -14.47 21.19 15.82
N ILE A 60 -13.85 20.32 16.61
CA ILE A 60 -14.53 19.50 17.61
C ILE A 60 -15.27 20.39 18.62
N GLY A 61 -14.60 21.46 19.06
CA GLY A 61 -15.19 22.45 19.96
C GLY A 61 -16.44 23.12 19.38
N LEU A 62 -16.41 23.51 18.12
CA LEU A 62 -17.57 24.10 17.41
C LEU A 62 -18.73 23.11 17.31
N ILE A 63 -18.46 21.86 16.94
CA ILE A 63 -19.48 20.80 16.85
C ILE A 63 -20.15 20.57 18.20
N THR A 64 -19.45 20.78 19.32
CA THR A 64 -19.98 20.55 20.67
C THR A 64 -20.62 21.78 21.31
N ILE A 65 -20.57 22.97 20.70
CA ILE A 65 -21.27 24.18 21.22
C ILE A 65 -22.76 23.96 21.46
N PRO A 66 -23.54 23.34 20.57
CA PRO A 66 -24.98 23.10 20.81
C PRO A 66 -25.25 22.29 22.07
N LEU A 67 -24.32 21.43 22.50
CA LEU A 67 -24.47 20.62 23.71
C LEU A 67 -24.42 21.46 24.99
N LEU A 68 -23.96 22.71 24.93
CA LEU A 68 -23.91 23.61 26.09
C LEU A 68 -25.29 23.96 26.67
N TRP A 69 -26.38 23.78 25.89
CA TRP A 69 -27.75 23.94 26.36
C TRP A 69 -28.29 22.76 27.17
N LEU A 70 -27.64 21.59 27.06
CA LEU A 70 -28.09 20.39 27.74
C LEU A 70 -27.91 20.45 29.27
N PRO A 71 -28.66 19.63 30.04
CA PRO A 71 -28.44 19.41 31.47
C PRO A 71 -26.97 18.97 31.75
N THR A 72 -26.48 19.31 32.95
CA THR A 72 -25.04 19.19 33.29
C THR A 72 -24.47 17.81 33.04
N PHE A 73 -25.18 16.74 33.41
CA PHE A 73 -24.68 15.38 33.22
C PHE A 73 -24.56 15.04 31.71
N ALA A 74 -25.64 15.20 30.97
CA ALA A 74 -25.69 14.91 29.54
C ALA A 74 -24.65 15.75 28.76
N ARG A 75 -24.57 17.05 29.04
CA ARG A 75 -23.60 17.96 28.45
C ARG A 75 -22.17 17.49 28.65
N ARG A 76 -21.75 17.23 29.90
CA ARG A 76 -20.39 16.82 30.23
C ARG A 76 -20.06 15.47 29.58
N SER A 77 -20.98 14.52 29.66
CA SER A 77 -20.78 13.18 29.09
C SER A 77 -20.63 13.22 27.58
N LEU A 78 -21.53 13.90 26.86
CA LEU A 78 -21.47 13.95 25.40
C LEU A 78 -20.25 14.72 24.90
N ILE A 79 -19.90 15.85 25.52
CA ILE A 79 -18.69 16.58 25.15
C ILE A 79 -17.44 15.73 25.44
N ALA A 80 -17.40 15.03 26.59
CA ALA A 80 -16.29 14.15 26.94
C ALA A 80 -16.12 13.01 25.92
N ILE A 81 -17.21 12.37 25.51
CA ILE A 81 -17.19 11.29 24.50
C ILE A 81 -16.66 11.83 23.15
N ILE A 82 -17.22 12.93 22.65
CA ILE A 82 -16.83 13.49 21.34
C ILE A 82 -15.36 13.94 21.35
N ALA A 83 -14.91 14.62 22.41
CA ALA A 83 -13.52 15.02 22.54
C ALA A 83 -12.57 13.81 22.63
N SER A 84 -13.00 12.74 23.34
CA SER A 84 -12.23 11.50 23.45
C SER A 84 -12.14 10.76 22.12
N VAL A 85 -13.22 10.70 21.34
CA VAL A 85 -13.21 10.12 19.99
C VAL A 85 -12.22 10.86 19.09
N GLY A 86 -12.18 12.19 19.15
CA GLY A 86 -11.20 12.98 18.37
C GLY A 86 -9.75 12.68 18.74
N LEU A 87 -9.43 12.66 20.04
CA LEU A 87 -8.07 12.35 20.50
C LEU A 87 -7.69 10.88 20.27
N ALA A 88 -8.62 9.95 20.51
CA ALA A 88 -8.39 8.54 20.23
C ALA A 88 -8.15 8.30 18.72
N GLY A 89 -8.96 8.93 17.87
CA GLY A 89 -8.76 8.90 16.43
C GLY A 89 -7.38 9.41 16.01
N LEU A 90 -6.90 10.52 16.61
CA LEU A 90 -5.56 11.04 16.35
C LEU A 90 -4.46 10.06 16.81
N VAL A 91 -4.63 9.44 17.99
CA VAL A 91 -3.68 8.43 18.48
C VAL A 91 -3.64 7.23 17.53
N ILE A 92 -4.79 6.68 17.15
CA ILE A 92 -4.87 5.56 16.19
C ILE A 92 -4.23 5.95 14.87
N ASP A 93 -4.48 7.16 14.37
CA ASP A 93 -3.86 7.65 13.14
C ASP A 93 -2.32 7.69 13.23
N THR A 94 -1.75 8.02 14.41
CA THR A 94 -0.29 7.95 14.58
C THR A 94 0.25 6.52 14.47
N PHE A 95 -0.50 5.50 14.89
CA PHE A 95 -0.09 4.10 14.73
C PHE A 95 -0.18 3.65 13.27
N VAL A 96 -1.24 4.02 12.57
CA VAL A 96 -1.38 3.77 11.12
C VAL A 96 -0.24 4.45 10.37
N PHE A 97 0.03 5.72 10.69
CA PHE A 97 1.12 6.46 10.07
C PHE A 97 2.50 5.86 10.38
N ALA A 98 2.71 5.36 11.60
CA ALA A 98 3.95 4.71 11.99
C ALA A 98 4.29 3.48 11.13
N GLN A 99 3.28 2.74 10.70
CA GLN A 99 3.45 1.51 9.91
C GLN A 99 3.46 1.77 8.41
N TYR A 100 2.61 2.70 7.92
CA TYR A 100 2.30 2.83 6.49
C TYR A 100 2.68 4.19 5.90
N ARG A 101 3.09 5.19 6.71
CA ARG A 101 3.44 6.57 6.29
C ARG A 101 2.31 7.30 5.56
N PHE A 102 1.07 6.89 5.76
CA PHE A 102 -0.13 7.63 5.35
C PHE A 102 -1.15 7.69 6.49
N HIS A 103 -2.01 8.71 6.44
CA HIS A 103 -3.08 8.90 7.43
C HIS A 103 -4.28 8.00 7.14
N ILE A 104 -5.13 7.78 8.16
CA ILE A 104 -6.38 7.04 8.01
C ILE A 104 -7.19 7.66 6.85
N ASN A 105 -7.52 6.80 5.90
CA ASN A 105 -8.32 7.13 4.72
C ASN A 105 -9.43 6.09 4.52
N ALA A 106 -10.24 6.27 3.47
CA ALA A 106 -11.36 5.38 3.19
C ALA A 106 -10.93 3.91 3.06
N VAL A 107 -9.74 3.63 2.50
CA VAL A 107 -9.21 2.27 2.34
C VAL A 107 -8.93 1.63 3.70
N VAL A 108 -8.29 2.36 4.61
CA VAL A 108 -8.02 1.86 5.98
C VAL A 108 -9.33 1.57 6.72
N VAL A 109 -10.31 2.48 6.59
CA VAL A 109 -11.62 2.31 7.20
C VAL A 109 -12.32 1.06 6.65
N GLU A 110 -12.31 0.87 5.33
CA GLU A 110 -12.90 -0.29 4.67
C GLU A 110 -12.22 -1.60 5.10
N LEU A 111 -10.88 -1.64 5.15
CA LEU A 111 -10.11 -2.80 5.61
C LEU A 111 -10.44 -3.19 7.05
N VAL A 112 -10.62 -2.21 7.95
CA VAL A 112 -10.98 -2.48 9.35
C VAL A 112 -12.42 -3.00 9.46
N PHE A 113 -13.36 -2.42 8.70
CA PHE A 113 -14.77 -2.81 8.76
C PHE A 113 -15.12 -4.06 7.93
N SER A 114 -14.29 -4.46 6.96
CA SER A 114 -14.49 -5.71 6.21
C SER A 114 -14.35 -6.95 7.10
N GLY A 115 -13.62 -6.83 8.23
CA GLY A 115 -13.38 -7.93 9.15
C GLY A 115 -12.48 -9.05 8.60
N ASP A 116 -11.98 -8.90 7.39
CA ASP A 116 -11.24 -9.94 6.67
C ASP A 116 -9.71 -9.82 6.81
N VAL A 117 -9.20 -8.68 7.31
CA VAL A 117 -7.77 -8.36 7.21
C VAL A 117 -7.08 -8.17 8.57
N VAL A 118 -7.82 -7.76 9.61
CA VAL A 118 -7.21 -7.46 10.92
C VAL A 118 -7.95 -8.16 12.04
N ASP A 119 -7.36 -9.22 12.54
CA ASP A 119 -7.85 -9.91 13.73
C ASP A 119 -7.00 -9.47 14.95
N PHE A 120 -7.58 -8.62 15.79
CA PHE A 120 -6.88 -8.13 16.97
C PHE A 120 -7.05 -9.12 18.14
N PRO A 121 -5.96 -9.47 18.84
CA PRO A 121 -6.04 -10.26 20.07
C PRO A 121 -6.98 -9.62 21.09
N LEU A 122 -7.66 -10.44 21.89
CA LEU A 122 -8.58 -9.97 22.92
C LEU A 122 -7.94 -8.94 23.86
N ILE A 123 -6.64 -9.10 24.15
CA ILE A 123 -5.88 -8.16 24.99
C ILE A 123 -5.84 -6.77 24.37
N THR A 124 -5.70 -6.65 23.06
CA THR A 124 -5.71 -5.36 22.34
C THR A 124 -7.06 -4.67 22.48
N TRP A 125 -8.17 -5.41 22.35
CA TRP A 125 -9.51 -4.87 22.57
C TRP A 125 -9.70 -4.40 24.01
N LEU A 126 -9.26 -5.20 25.00
CA LEU A 126 -9.33 -4.81 26.40
C LEU A 126 -8.52 -3.55 26.70
N MET A 127 -7.28 -3.46 26.21
CA MET A 127 -6.43 -2.28 26.38
C MET A 127 -7.05 -1.04 25.72
N THR A 128 -7.63 -1.18 24.53
CA THR A 128 -8.31 -0.09 23.83
C THR A 128 -9.53 0.40 24.61
N ILE A 129 -10.38 -0.51 25.10
CA ILE A 129 -11.56 -0.17 25.90
C ILE A 129 -11.16 0.55 27.19
N VAL A 130 -10.15 0.03 27.90
CA VAL A 130 -9.65 0.66 29.14
C VAL A 130 -9.08 2.06 28.85
N SER A 131 -8.28 2.21 27.79
CA SER A 131 -7.67 3.48 27.41
C SER A 131 -8.72 4.51 27.01
N VAL A 132 -9.68 4.14 26.17
CA VAL A 132 -10.77 5.03 25.73
C VAL A 132 -11.65 5.40 26.92
N THR A 133 -11.98 4.44 27.79
CA THR A 133 -12.76 4.72 29.00
C THR A 133 -12.01 5.70 29.93
N GLY A 134 -10.72 5.46 30.16
CA GLY A 134 -9.86 6.36 30.93
C GLY A 134 -9.82 7.77 30.33
N LEU A 135 -9.73 7.88 28.99
CA LEU A 135 -9.75 9.15 28.30
C LEU A 135 -11.11 9.87 28.45
N VAL A 136 -12.23 9.18 28.35
CA VAL A 136 -13.58 9.74 28.59
C VAL A 136 -13.73 10.22 30.02
N LEU A 137 -13.26 9.47 31.00
CA LEU A 137 -13.27 9.89 32.41
C LEU A 137 -12.39 11.10 32.64
N PHE A 138 -11.20 11.15 32.03
CA PHE A 138 -10.32 12.32 32.07
C PHE A 138 -10.99 13.55 31.46
N GLN A 139 -11.59 13.42 30.28
CA GLN A 139 -12.30 14.52 29.62
C GLN A 139 -13.50 15.01 30.46
N TYR A 140 -14.29 14.10 31.03
CA TYR A 140 -15.38 14.44 31.92
C TYR A 140 -14.89 15.20 33.19
N TRP A 141 -13.78 14.71 33.77
CA TRP A 141 -13.13 15.39 34.89
C TRP A 141 -12.63 16.77 34.47
N LEU A 142 -11.95 16.90 33.33
CA LEU A 142 -11.43 18.16 32.81
C LEU A 142 -12.54 19.21 32.63
N ILE A 143 -13.65 18.83 31.99
CA ILE A 143 -14.81 19.69 31.79
C ILE A 143 -15.37 20.12 33.15
N SER A 144 -15.56 19.16 34.07
CA SER A 144 -16.05 19.44 35.42
C SER A 144 -15.13 20.38 36.18
N PHE A 145 -13.81 20.16 36.10
CA PHE A 145 -12.78 20.98 36.74
C PHE A 145 -12.80 22.43 36.21
N MET A 146 -12.86 22.61 34.88
CA MET A 146 -12.93 23.94 34.26
C MET A 146 -14.22 24.67 34.64
N GLU A 147 -15.35 23.98 34.72
CA GLU A 147 -16.62 24.58 35.15
C GLU A 147 -16.62 24.99 36.64
N LYS A 148 -15.94 24.24 37.49
CA LYS A 148 -15.86 24.52 38.94
C LYS A 148 -14.82 25.61 39.30
N ASN A 149 -13.91 25.97 38.38
CA ASN A 149 -12.83 26.92 38.62
C ASN A 149 -12.94 28.18 37.75
N PRO A 150 -13.92 29.04 38.00
CA PRO A 150 -14.19 30.23 37.18
C PRO A 150 -13.03 31.28 37.25
N THR A 151 -12.20 31.23 38.25
CA THR A 151 -11.01 32.10 38.38
C THR A 151 -9.95 31.76 37.31
N LEU A 152 -9.76 30.48 36.99
CA LEU A 152 -8.86 30.05 35.92
C LEU A 152 -9.40 30.47 34.56
N THR A 153 -10.69 30.22 34.33
CA THR A 153 -11.33 30.48 33.04
C THR A 153 -11.46 31.98 32.71
N LYS A 154 -11.35 32.88 33.71
CA LYS A 154 -11.33 34.35 33.50
C LYS A 154 -9.99 34.86 32.94
N LYS A 155 -8.89 34.09 33.01
CA LYS A 155 -7.61 34.50 32.45
C LYS A 155 -7.71 34.63 30.92
N ARG A 156 -7.14 35.72 30.37
CA ARG A 156 -7.20 36.02 28.92
C ARG A 156 -6.22 35.17 28.08
N LEU A 157 -5.77 34.01 28.56
CA LEU A 157 -4.85 33.14 27.84
C LEU A 157 -5.45 32.64 26.53
N GLY A 158 -6.76 32.37 26.48
CA GLY A 158 -7.44 31.97 25.26
C GLY A 158 -7.27 32.98 24.12
N ARG A 159 -7.29 34.28 24.40
CA ARG A 159 -7.04 35.31 23.37
C ARG A 159 -5.62 35.27 22.85
N LYS A 160 -4.64 35.03 23.72
CA LYS A 160 -3.21 34.89 23.33
C LYS A 160 -3.03 33.63 22.48
N PHE A 161 -3.68 32.54 22.88
CA PHE A 161 -3.66 31.28 22.11
C PHE A 161 -4.26 31.45 20.71
N VAL A 162 -5.43 32.06 20.58
CA VAL A 162 -6.08 32.35 19.30
C VAL A 162 -5.20 33.28 18.45
N PHE A 163 -4.61 34.31 19.03
CA PHE A 163 -3.70 35.21 18.34
C PHE A 163 -2.46 34.47 17.81
N LEU A 164 -1.82 33.64 18.66
CA LEU A 164 -0.66 32.84 18.25
C LEU A 164 -1.04 31.84 17.15
N THR A 165 -2.20 31.17 17.27
CA THR A 165 -2.70 30.25 16.23
C THR A 165 -2.92 30.98 14.91
N PHE A 166 -3.47 32.20 14.95
CA PHE A 166 -3.66 33.02 13.76
C PHE A 166 -2.32 33.40 13.11
N VAL A 167 -1.33 33.80 13.92
CA VAL A 167 0.03 34.10 13.42
C VAL A 167 0.67 32.85 12.81
N CYS A 168 0.55 31.68 13.47
CA CYS A 168 1.05 30.41 12.92
C CYS A 168 0.34 30.03 11.62
N LEU A 169 -0.97 30.23 11.50
CA LEU A 169 -1.73 30.00 10.28
C LEU A 169 -1.24 30.91 9.14
N LEU A 170 -1.07 32.20 9.39
CA LEU A 170 -0.57 33.14 8.38
C LEU A 170 0.84 32.75 7.92
N PHE A 171 1.72 32.44 8.86
CA PHE A 171 3.09 32.01 8.57
C PHE A 171 3.10 30.72 7.73
N THR A 172 2.38 29.70 8.18
CA THR A 172 2.35 28.40 7.53
C THR A 172 1.81 28.51 6.11
N ASN A 173 0.69 29.23 5.91
CA ASN A 173 0.11 29.41 4.58
C ASN A 173 1.02 30.29 3.69
N GLY A 174 1.61 31.34 4.22
CA GLY A 174 2.55 32.20 3.47
C GLY A 174 3.79 31.44 3.01
N VAL A 175 4.42 30.69 3.91
CA VAL A 175 5.58 29.85 3.57
C VAL A 175 5.21 28.79 2.53
N HIS A 176 4.06 28.15 2.68
CA HIS A 176 3.64 27.13 1.71
C HIS A 176 3.27 27.70 0.33
N VAL A 177 2.68 28.89 0.27
CA VAL A 177 2.46 29.60 -0.99
C VAL A 177 3.78 29.82 -1.74
N TRP A 178 4.81 30.28 -1.04
CA TRP A 178 6.15 30.43 -1.60
C TRP A 178 6.76 29.07 -1.98
N ALA A 179 6.77 28.10 -1.07
CA ALA A 179 7.34 26.77 -1.30
C ALA A 179 6.68 26.03 -2.47
N SER A 180 5.36 26.20 -2.63
CA SER A 180 4.61 25.66 -3.77
C SER A 180 5.00 26.31 -5.09
N ALA A 181 5.25 27.64 -5.09
CA ALA A 181 5.64 28.40 -6.28
C ALA A 181 7.06 28.09 -6.76
N TYR A 182 7.93 27.67 -5.86
CA TYR A 182 9.33 27.29 -6.15
C TYR A 182 9.57 25.77 -6.08
N ALA A 183 8.52 24.98 -5.92
CA ALA A 183 8.58 23.52 -5.72
C ALA A 183 9.59 23.10 -4.62
N TYR A 184 9.69 23.90 -3.55
CA TYR A 184 10.66 23.69 -2.46
C TYR A 184 10.29 22.47 -1.62
N GLN A 185 10.95 21.36 -1.89
CA GLN A 185 10.59 20.02 -1.35
C GLN A 185 10.66 19.95 0.19
N PRO A 186 11.66 20.54 0.90
CA PRO A 186 11.73 20.43 2.35
C PRO A 186 10.48 20.92 3.10
N VAL A 187 9.72 21.86 2.50
CA VAL A 187 8.43 22.33 3.02
C VAL A 187 7.27 21.52 2.44
N ASN A 188 7.28 21.25 1.12
CA ASN A 188 6.18 20.57 0.43
C ASN A 188 5.92 19.15 0.94
N ILE A 189 6.98 18.44 1.36
CA ILE A 189 6.89 17.10 1.92
C ILE A 189 6.18 17.10 3.28
N ILE A 190 6.40 18.10 4.11
CA ILE A 190 5.89 18.15 5.50
C ILE A 190 4.35 18.09 5.54
N LYS A 191 3.67 18.56 4.51
CA LYS A 191 2.20 18.51 4.48
C LYS A 191 1.62 17.09 4.60
N GLN A 192 2.35 16.05 4.21
CA GLN A 192 1.91 14.66 4.32
C GLN A 192 2.07 14.07 5.73
N TYR A 193 2.79 14.77 6.62
CA TYR A 193 3.05 14.31 7.99
C TYR A 193 2.02 14.78 9.02
N LEU A 194 1.06 15.61 8.63
CA LEU A 194 -0.01 16.06 9.52
C LEU A 194 -1.38 15.70 8.95
N PRO A 195 -2.27 15.11 9.75
CA PRO A 195 -3.59 14.69 9.26
C PRO A 195 -4.41 15.90 8.80
N LEU A 196 -5.09 15.74 7.64
CA LEU A 196 -5.96 16.75 7.02
C LEU A 196 -5.26 18.11 6.78
N PHE A 197 -3.94 18.14 6.73
CA PHE A 197 -3.17 19.38 6.57
C PHE A 197 -3.08 19.78 5.10
N GLN A 198 -3.83 20.83 4.75
CA GLN A 198 -3.92 21.37 3.38
C GLN A 198 -3.60 22.88 3.40
N PRO A 199 -2.32 23.26 3.53
CA PRO A 199 -1.96 24.69 3.51
C PRO A 199 -2.19 25.29 2.13
N ALA A 200 -2.44 26.60 2.10
CA ALA A 200 -2.81 27.35 0.90
C ALA A 200 -1.74 27.31 -0.19
N THR A 201 -2.18 27.34 -1.43
CA THR A 201 -1.35 27.58 -2.61
C THR A 201 -1.89 28.77 -3.39
N ALA A 202 -1.03 29.50 -4.07
CA ALA A 202 -1.41 30.65 -4.88
C ALA A 202 -0.64 30.72 -6.22
N ASN A 203 -0.38 29.55 -6.83
CA ASN A 203 0.48 29.45 -8.01
C ASN A 203 0.00 30.30 -9.18
N SER A 204 -1.32 30.44 -9.38
CA SER A 204 -1.87 31.33 -10.43
C SER A 204 -1.58 32.80 -10.17
N PHE A 205 -1.67 33.25 -8.91
CA PHE A 205 -1.32 34.61 -8.51
C PHE A 205 0.19 34.83 -8.65
N MET A 206 1.01 33.92 -8.13
CA MET A 206 2.48 33.98 -8.22
C MET A 206 2.96 34.03 -9.67
N ARG A 207 2.35 33.23 -10.56
CA ARG A 207 2.62 33.22 -12.00
C ARG A 207 2.33 34.59 -12.65
N LYS A 208 1.17 35.18 -12.35
CA LYS A 208 0.79 36.49 -12.91
C LYS A 208 1.78 37.59 -12.56
N HIS A 209 2.49 37.47 -11.43
CA HIS A 209 3.47 38.45 -10.98
C HIS A 209 4.93 38.04 -11.29
N GLY A 210 5.16 36.94 -11.99
CA GLY A 210 6.51 36.43 -12.28
C GLY A 210 7.27 35.90 -11.07
N TRP A 211 6.56 35.53 -9.99
CA TRP A 211 7.12 35.01 -8.74
C TRP A 211 6.98 33.49 -8.63
N ILE A 212 7.26 32.79 -9.72
CA ILE A 212 7.13 31.33 -9.79
C ILE A 212 8.29 30.74 -10.57
N ASP A 213 8.80 29.61 -10.12
CA ASP A 213 9.69 28.77 -10.93
C ASP A 213 8.83 27.82 -11.78
N GLU A 214 8.53 28.25 -13.01
CA GLU A 214 7.68 27.49 -13.95
C GLU A 214 8.24 26.10 -14.21
N GLN A 215 9.57 25.97 -14.39
CA GLN A 215 10.19 24.69 -14.71
C GLN A 215 10.07 23.71 -13.53
N ALA A 216 10.32 24.18 -12.30
CA ALA A 216 10.20 23.34 -11.10
C ALA A 216 8.74 22.93 -10.83
N VAL A 217 7.80 23.86 -10.98
CA VAL A 217 6.36 23.59 -10.78
C VAL A 217 5.80 22.67 -11.86
N ASP A 218 6.16 22.86 -13.12
CA ASP A 218 5.68 22.00 -14.21
C ASP A 218 6.28 20.59 -14.09
N ARG A 219 7.55 20.47 -13.66
CA ARG A 219 8.16 19.18 -13.32
C ARG A 219 7.38 18.49 -12.20
N GLN A 220 7.09 19.17 -11.09
CA GLN A 220 6.32 18.60 -9.99
C GLN A 220 4.90 18.19 -10.42
N LYS A 221 4.21 19.00 -11.24
CA LYS A 221 2.89 18.66 -11.78
C LYS A 221 2.95 17.44 -12.70
N SER A 222 4.00 17.32 -13.52
CA SER A 222 4.14 16.16 -14.41
C SER A 222 4.34 14.85 -13.64
N MET A 223 4.96 14.92 -12.45
CA MET A 223 5.15 13.78 -11.55
C MET A 223 3.89 13.41 -10.76
N ALA A 224 2.93 14.32 -10.61
CA ALA A 224 1.72 14.06 -9.83
C ALA A 224 0.85 12.96 -10.45
N LEU A 225 0.25 12.11 -9.59
CA LEU A 225 -0.72 11.12 -10.03
C LEU A 225 -2.00 11.84 -10.52
N LYS A 226 -2.37 11.57 -11.77
CA LYS A 226 -3.61 12.07 -12.35
C LYS A 226 -4.72 11.06 -12.08
N GLY A 227 -5.69 11.41 -11.25
CA GLY A 227 -6.82 10.54 -10.89
C GLY A 227 -7.86 10.30 -11.99
N ASN A 228 -7.66 10.75 -13.23
CA ASN A 228 -8.72 10.82 -14.21
C ASN A 228 -8.66 9.77 -15.31
N SER A 229 -9.81 9.45 -15.78
CA SER A 229 -10.44 8.35 -16.47
C SER A 229 -10.30 8.35 -18.00
N ASP A 230 -9.52 9.22 -18.60
CA ASP A 230 -9.37 9.24 -20.06
C ASP A 230 -8.40 8.15 -20.52
N LEU A 231 -8.88 6.91 -20.36
CA LEU A 231 -8.14 5.72 -20.71
C LEU A 231 -8.18 5.48 -22.22
N ASN A 232 -7.02 5.28 -22.82
CA ASN A 232 -6.84 4.85 -24.20
C ASN A 232 -6.09 3.52 -24.22
N TYR A 233 -6.81 2.42 -24.02
CA TYR A 233 -6.21 1.10 -23.85
C TYR A 233 -7.05 -0.02 -24.51
N PRO A 234 -6.45 -0.89 -25.33
CA PRO A 234 -5.10 -0.76 -25.90
C PRO A 234 -5.04 0.41 -26.92
N LEU A 235 -3.84 0.86 -27.29
CA LEU A 235 -3.64 1.99 -28.23
C LEU A 235 -4.16 1.68 -29.65
N SER A 236 -4.18 0.40 -30.02
CA SER A 236 -4.72 -0.08 -31.29
C SER A 236 -5.49 -1.37 -31.09
N PRO A 237 -6.47 -1.69 -31.94
CA PRO A 237 -7.17 -2.99 -31.90
C PRO A 237 -6.19 -4.16 -31.92
N LEU A 238 -6.49 -5.20 -31.17
CA LEU A 238 -5.62 -6.38 -31.11
C LEU A 238 -5.58 -7.10 -32.46
N LYS A 239 -4.37 -7.30 -32.94
CA LYS A 239 -4.06 -8.20 -34.06
C LYS A 239 -3.63 -9.53 -33.47
N THR A 240 -4.25 -10.61 -33.90
CA THR A 240 -4.01 -11.93 -33.35
C THR A 240 -3.89 -12.99 -34.43
N LYS A 241 -3.04 -13.97 -34.17
CA LYS A 241 -2.97 -15.21 -34.99
C LYS A 241 -3.61 -16.39 -34.27
N ALA A 242 -3.95 -17.42 -35.01
CA ALA A 242 -4.44 -18.66 -34.44
C ALA A 242 -3.38 -19.32 -33.54
N VAL A 243 -3.86 -19.94 -32.47
CA VAL A 243 -3.01 -20.72 -31.54
C VAL A 243 -3.38 -22.19 -31.76
N GLU A 244 -2.54 -22.90 -32.52
CA GLU A 244 -2.81 -24.31 -32.91
C GLU A 244 -2.78 -25.25 -31.70
N LYS A 245 -1.88 -25.05 -30.77
CA LYS A 245 -1.71 -25.86 -29.55
C LYS A 245 -1.71 -24.97 -28.32
N PRO A 246 -2.89 -24.61 -27.78
CA PRO A 246 -2.98 -23.83 -26.59
C PRO A 246 -2.45 -24.61 -25.37
N VAL A 247 -1.64 -23.96 -24.53
CA VAL A 247 -1.14 -24.55 -23.30
C VAL A 247 -2.02 -24.15 -22.12
N ASN A 248 -2.08 -24.97 -21.09
CA ASN A 248 -2.67 -24.58 -19.82
C ASN A 248 -1.76 -23.52 -19.14
N ILE A 249 -2.36 -22.63 -18.38
CA ILE A 249 -1.61 -21.58 -17.67
C ILE A 249 -2.05 -21.60 -16.20
N VAL A 250 -1.08 -21.68 -15.30
CA VAL A 250 -1.30 -21.65 -13.85
C VAL A 250 -0.46 -20.55 -13.23
N PHE A 251 -1.14 -19.61 -12.57
CA PHE A 251 -0.50 -18.61 -11.72
C PHE A 251 -0.59 -19.08 -10.26
N LEU A 252 0.54 -19.38 -9.65
CA LEU A 252 0.71 -19.62 -8.24
C LEU A 252 1.26 -18.34 -7.62
N VAL A 253 0.38 -17.53 -7.04
CA VAL A 253 0.73 -16.23 -6.47
C VAL A 253 0.53 -16.29 -4.96
N VAL A 254 1.49 -15.76 -4.22
CA VAL A 254 1.48 -15.74 -2.76
C VAL A 254 1.54 -14.30 -2.28
N ASP A 255 0.56 -13.89 -1.48
CA ASP A 255 0.50 -12.55 -0.91
C ASP A 255 1.67 -12.31 0.05
N SER A 256 2.31 -11.15 -0.10
CA SER A 256 3.40 -10.69 0.78
C SER A 256 4.63 -11.61 0.79
N TRP A 257 5.01 -12.20 -0.36
CA TRP A 257 6.10 -13.17 -0.42
C TRP A 257 7.44 -12.55 -0.78
N ARG A 258 8.37 -12.62 0.17
CA ARG A 258 9.76 -12.14 0.06
C ARG A 258 10.63 -13.11 -0.74
N GLU A 259 11.48 -12.55 -1.59
CA GLU A 259 12.43 -13.34 -2.40
C GLU A 259 13.43 -14.12 -1.53
N ASP A 260 13.93 -13.53 -0.44
CA ASP A 260 14.93 -14.17 0.44
C ASP A 260 14.40 -15.44 1.15
N THR A 261 13.09 -15.67 1.16
CA THR A 261 12.46 -16.89 1.66
C THR A 261 12.17 -17.92 0.56
N PHE A 262 12.52 -17.63 -0.70
CA PHE A 262 12.45 -18.60 -1.79
C PHE A 262 13.77 -19.37 -1.91
N ASN A 263 13.88 -20.48 -1.18
CA ASN A 263 15.07 -21.31 -1.12
C ASN A 263 14.73 -22.77 -0.78
N ALA A 264 15.73 -23.65 -0.83
CA ALA A 264 15.56 -25.07 -0.61
C ALA A 264 15.11 -25.46 0.81
N ASP A 265 15.38 -24.61 1.80
CA ASP A 265 14.96 -24.82 3.18
C ASP A 265 13.51 -24.38 3.41
N ASN A 266 13.14 -23.19 2.98
CA ASN A 266 11.84 -22.60 3.31
C ASN A 266 10.73 -23.01 2.32
N THR A 267 11.07 -23.21 1.04
CA THR A 267 10.09 -23.59 -0.01
C THR A 267 10.61 -24.79 -0.84
N PRO A 268 10.86 -25.94 -0.21
CA PRO A 268 11.57 -27.05 -0.82
C PRO A 268 10.89 -27.57 -2.09
N ASN A 269 9.57 -27.57 -2.15
CA ASN A 269 8.81 -28.10 -3.29
C ASN A 269 8.83 -27.14 -4.48
N LEU A 270 8.56 -25.86 -4.27
CA LEU A 270 8.62 -24.84 -5.31
C LEU A 270 10.07 -24.59 -5.76
N TRP A 271 11.02 -24.63 -4.82
CA TRP A 271 12.44 -24.53 -5.15
C TRP A 271 12.90 -25.67 -6.05
N ALA A 272 12.59 -26.93 -5.72
CA ALA A 272 12.92 -28.08 -6.56
C ALA A 272 12.22 -27.99 -7.92
N PHE A 273 10.97 -27.56 -7.98
CA PHE A 273 10.23 -27.40 -9.22
C PHE A 273 10.83 -26.32 -10.12
N SER A 274 11.29 -25.21 -9.55
CA SER A 274 11.87 -24.08 -10.27
C SER A 274 13.17 -24.43 -11.03
N GLN A 275 13.83 -25.56 -10.68
CA GLN A 275 15.04 -26.02 -11.40
C GLN A 275 14.74 -26.44 -12.86
N LYS A 276 13.46 -26.64 -13.20
CA LYS A 276 12.99 -27.06 -14.53
C LYS A 276 12.66 -25.90 -15.47
N GLY A 277 12.91 -24.66 -15.04
CA GLY A 277 12.55 -23.48 -15.82
C GLY A 277 13.50 -22.32 -15.58
N GLU A 278 13.00 -21.12 -15.78
CA GLU A 278 13.73 -19.88 -15.60
C GLU A 278 13.40 -19.22 -14.26
N ARG A 279 14.44 -18.81 -13.53
CA ARG A 279 14.37 -17.99 -12.32
C ARG A 279 14.90 -16.60 -12.61
N PHE A 280 14.11 -15.61 -12.27
CA PHE A 280 14.46 -14.20 -12.43
C PHE A 280 14.86 -13.64 -11.07
N TYR A 281 16.15 -13.67 -10.75
CA TYR A 281 16.68 -13.36 -9.42
C TYR A 281 16.51 -11.88 -8.99
N ASN A 282 16.31 -10.98 -9.94
CA ASN A 282 16.10 -9.56 -9.67
C ASN A 282 14.74 -9.09 -10.18
N HIS A 283 13.70 -9.83 -9.74
CA HIS A 283 12.33 -9.53 -10.13
C HIS A 283 11.65 -8.64 -9.09
N ILE A 284 11.19 -7.48 -9.54
CA ILE A 284 10.55 -6.49 -8.70
C ILE A 284 9.07 -6.40 -9.04
N SER A 285 8.23 -6.47 -8.02
CA SER A 285 6.80 -6.21 -8.18
C SER A 285 6.54 -4.79 -8.67
N THR A 286 5.50 -4.60 -9.47
CA THR A 286 4.99 -3.28 -9.87
C THR A 286 4.43 -2.46 -8.72
N GLY A 287 4.44 -3.02 -7.52
CA GLY A 287 3.97 -2.32 -6.34
C GLY A 287 4.41 -2.95 -5.03
N ASN A 288 4.23 -2.16 -3.99
CA ASN A 288 4.45 -2.55 -2.60
C ASN A 288 3.15 -2.87 -1.86
N ALA A 289 2.09 -3.20 -2.60
CA ALA A 289 0.77 -3.55 -2.07
C ALA A 289 0.00 -4.43 -3.07
N THR A 290 -0.90 -5.26 -2.59
CA THR A 290 -1.68 -6.24 -3.36
C THR A 290 -2.36 -5.64 -4.59
N ARG A 291 -3.01 -4.47 -4.43
CA ARG A 291 -3.66 -3.77 -5.55
C ARG A 291 -2.72 -3.55 -6.72
N THR A 292 -1.55 -2.99 -6.46
CA THR A 292 -0.61 -2.55 -7.49
C THR A 292 0.24 -3.70 -8.02
N GLY A 293 0.56 -4.69 -7.20
CA GLY A 293 1.27 -5.90 -7.62
C GLY A 293 0.43 -6.77 -8.56
N ILE A 294 -0.79 -7.13 -8.14
CA ILE A 294 -1.72 -7.91 -8.99
C ILE A 294 -2.12 -7.14 -10.25
N PHE A 295 -2.31 -5.81 -10.15
CA PHE A 295 -2.61 -4.99 -11.32
C PHE A 295 -1.50 -5.13 -12.38
N GLY A 296 -0.25 -4.94 -12.00
CA GLY A 296 0.87 -5.07 -12.93
C GLY A 296 1.00 -6.46 -13.53
N LEU A 297 0.82 -7.49 -12.71
CA LEU A 297 0.91 -8.89 -13.14
C LEU A 297 -0.08 -9.23 -14.28
N PHE A 298 -1.29 -8.67 -14.25
CA PHE A 298 -2.33 -8.95 -15.23
C PHE A 298 -2.40 -7.95 -16.39
N TYR A 299 -2.12 -6.67 -16.14
CA TYR A 299 -2.21 -5.64 -17.18
C TYR A 299 -0.88 -5.41 -17.92
N GLY A 300 0.26 -5.74 -17.28
CA GLY A 300 1.56 -5.33 -17.78
C GLY A 300 1.77 -3.81 -17.71
N LEU A 301 1.19 -3.15 -16.70
CA LEU A 301 1.18 -1.70 -16.52
C LEU A 301 1.49 -1.33 -15.07
N PRO A 302 2.06 -0.15 -14.82
CA PRO A 302 2.25 0.32 -13.45
C PRO A 302 0.92 0.60 -12.74
N GLY A 303 0.89 0.40 -11.41
CA GLY A 303 -0.30 0.58 -10.58
C GLY A 303 -0.89 1.99 -10.60
N THR A 304 -0.16 2.98 -11.09
CA THR A 304 -0.64 4.36 -11.30
C THR A 304 -1.87 4.46 -12.21
N TYR A 305 -2.13 3.44 -13.01
CA TYR A 305 -3.31 3.36 -13.88
C TYR A 305 -4.57 2.83 -13.19
N TRP A 306 -4.46 2.29 -11.99
CA TRP A 306 -5.57 1.62 -11.29
C TRP A 306 -6.91 2.34 -11.39
N HIS A 307 -6.95 3.61 -10.99
CA HIS A 307 -8.21 4.38 -10.96
C HIS A 307 -8.84 4.58 -12.34
N GLY A 308 -8.02 4.70 -13.38
CA GLY A 308 -8.51 4.77 -14.76
C GLY A 308 -9.19 3.48 -15.20
N PHE A 309 -8.59 2.33 -14.89
CA PHE A 309 -9.16 1.01 -15.23
C PHE A 309 -10.39 0.69 -14.38
N LEU A 310 -10.39 1.02 -13.10
CA LEU A 310 -11.54 0.86 -12.23
C LEU A 310 -12.74 1.68 -12.71
N ALA A 311 -12.54 2.97 -13.03
CA ALA A 311 -13.60 3.85 -13.51
C ALA A 311 -14.21 3.40 -14.85
N ASN A 312 -13.42 2.74 -15.70
CA ASN A 312 -13.87 2.25 -17.00
C ASN A 312 -14.29 0.78 -17.00
N HIS A 313 -14.18 0.06 -15.89
CA HIS A 313 -14.38 -1.39 -15.79
C HIS A 313 -13.69 -2.16 -16.94
N ARG A 314 -12.47 -1.74 -17.28
CA ARG A 314 -11.73 -2.28 -18.42
C ARG A 314 -10.81 -3.41 -17.98
N ALA A 315 -11.11 -4.63 -18.43
CA ALA A 315 -10.27 -5.80 -18.19
C ALA A 315 -8.93 -5.74 -18.97
N PRO A 316 -7.89 -6.48 -18.54
CA PRO A 316 -6.62 -6.55 -19.26
C PRO A 316 -6.72 -7.35 -20.57
N VAL A 317 -5.86 -7.01 -21.51
CA VAL A 317 -5.71 -7.76 -22.78
C VAL A 317 -5.49 -9.26 -22.54
N LEU A 318 -4.76 -9.61 -21.48
CA LEU A 318 -4.53 -11.01 -21.09
C LEU A 318 -5.85 -11.76 -20.88
N ILE A 319 -6.76 -11.23 -20.05
CA ILE A 319 -8.05 -11.87 -19.75
C ILE A 319 -8.97 -11.87 -20.99
N ASP A 320 -9.04 -10.76 -21.71
CA ASP A 320 -9.82 -10.68 -22.95
C ASP A 320 -9.39 -11.77 -23.95
N ARG A 321 -8.05 -11.95 -24.08
CA ARG A 321 -7.53 -12.93 -25.03
C ARG A 321 -7.75 -14.38 -24.60
N LEU A 322 -7.64 -14.68 -23.29
CA LEU A 322 -8.00 -15.98 -22.74
C LEU A 322 -9.47 -16.33 -23.03
N GLN A 323 -10.39 -15.38 -22.89
CA GLN A 323 -11.80 -15.57 -23.22
C GLN A 323 -12.01 -15.82 -24.73
N GLN A 324 -11.36 -15.06 -25.60
CA GLN A 324 -11.44 -15.23 -27.05
C GLN A 324 -10.93 -16.59 -27.51
N LEU A 325 -9.98 -17.19 -26.81
CA LEU A 325 -9.43 -18.51 -27.05
C LEU A 325 -10.17 -19.63 -26.31
N ASP A 326 -11.33 -19.33 -25.73
CA ASP A 326 -12.23 -20.28 -25.03
C ASP A 326 -11.54 -21.03 -23.86
N TYR A 327 -10.63 -20.37 -23.15
CA TYR A 327 -10.05 -20.93 -21.94
C TYR A 327 -11.08 -21.07 -20.83
N GLN A 328 -11.02 -22.19 -20.11
CA GLN A 328 -11.73 -22.35 -18.84
C GLN A 328 -10.94 -21.59 -17.78
N ILE A 329 -11.49 -20.48 -17.29
CA ILE A 329 -10.84 -19.60 -16.34
C ILE A 329 -11.33 -19.92 -14.93
N GLY A 330 -10.39 -20.35 -14.07
CA GLY A 330 -10.63 -20.62 -12.65
C GLY A 330 -9.90 -19.61 -11.76
N LEU A 331 -10.63 -18.94 -10.87
CA LEU A 331 -10.09 -17.97 -9.92
C LEU A 331 -10.24 -18.51 -8.49
N PHE A 332 -9.12 -18.71 -7.81
CA PHE A 332 -9.05 -19.31 -6.48
C PHE A 332 -8.25 -18.40 -5.56
N ALA A 333 -8.90 -17.34 -5.06
CA ALA A 333 -8.30 -16.42 -4.12
C ALA A 333 -8.67 -16.77 -2.67
N SER A 334 -7.74 -16.64 -1.77
CA SER A 334 -7.95 -16.76 -0.33
C SER A 334 -8.84 -15.63 0.18
N ALA A 335 -8.37 -14.40 0.04
CA ALA A 335 -9.14 -13.19 0.34
C ALA A 335 -10.17 -12.87 -0.76
N LYS A 336 -11.07 -11.92 -0.48
CA LYS A 336 -12.12 -11.54 -1.41
C LYS A 336 -11.57 -10.71 -2.58
N LEU A 337 -11.94 -11.06 -3.80
CA LEU A 337 -11.62 -10.31 -5.02
C LEU A 337 -12.38 -8.97 -5.16
N THR A 338 -13.13 -8.57 -4.14
CA THR A 338 -13.89 -7.31 -4.09
C THR A 338 -13.16 -6.21 -3.33
N ALA A 339 -12.10 -6.57 -2.57
CA ALA A 339 -11.27 -5.63 -1.84
C ALA A 339 -9.80 -6.11 -1.84
N PRO A 340 -8.93 -5.55 -2.72
CA PRO A 340 -9.21 -4.54 -3.76
C PRO A 340 -10.19 -5.01 -4.85
N GLU A 341 -10.82 -4.07 -5.55
CA GLU A 341 -11.90 -4.28 -6.53
C GLU A 341 -11.42 -5.00 -7.82
N PHE A 342 -10.80 -6.19 -7.68
CA PHE A 342 -10.34 -6.99 -8.81
C PHE A 342 -11.47 -7.51 -9.68
N ASN A 343 -12.66 -7.74 -9.08
CA ASN A 343 -13.87 -8.07 -9.81
C ASN A 343 -14.36 -6.97 -10.74
N GLN A 344 -13.95 -5.72 -10.52
CA GLN A 344 -14.31 -4.55 -11.33
C GLN A 344 -13.15 -4.03 -12.20
N THR A 345 -11.97 -4.62 -12.05
CA THR A 345 -10.75 -4.27 -12.79
C THR A 345 -10.22 -5.49 -13.54
N VAL A 346 -9.32 -6.25 -12.93
CA VAL A 346 -8.63 -7.39 -13.55
C VAL A 346 -9.60 -8.40 -14.15
N PHE A 347 -10.69 -8.70 -13.47
CA PHE A 347 -11.68 -9.69 -13.85
C PHE A 347 -13.02 -9.08 -14.30
N ALA A 348 -13.04 -7.79 -14.64
CA ALA A 348 -14.26 -7.05 -14.98
C ALA A 348 -15.08 -7.66 -16.14
N SER A 349 -14.42 -8.33 -17.08
CA SER A 349 -15.09 -8.98 -18.22
C SER A 349 -15.63 -10.38 -17.92
N LEU A 350 -15.26 -10.99 -16.78
CA LEU A 350 -15.69 -12.31 -16.39
C LEU A 350 -17.04 -12.29 -15.66
N LYS A 351 -17.87 -13.31 -15.92
CA LYS A 351 -19.17 -13.47 -15.25
C LYS A 351 -19.10 -14.61 -14.24
N ASN A 352 -19.90 -14.50 -13.16
CA ASN A 352 -20.07 -15.57 -12.17
C ASN A 352 -18.75 -16.07 -11.56
N ILE A 353 -17.82 -15.15 -11.26
CA ILE A 353 -16.53 -15.49 -10.67
C ILE A 353 -16.68 -15.92 -9.21
N ARG A 354 -15.80 -16.82 -8.78
CA ARG A 354 -15.60 -17.14 -7.37
C ARG A 354 -14.94 -15.97 -6.67
N ILE A 355 -15.59 -15.40 -5.66
CA ILE A 355 -15.15 -14.15 -5.03
C ILE A 355 -14.05 -14.37 -3.98
N GLY A 356 -14.08 -15.47 -3.25
CA GLY A 356 -13.12 -15.76 -2.19
C GLY A 356 -13.30 -17.17 -1.63
N SER A 357 -12.53 -17.50 -0.60
CA SER A 357 -12.51 -18.84 0.03
C SER A 357 -13.20 -18.85 1.38
N LYS A 358 -13.60 -20.05 1.84
CA LYS A 358 -14.20 -20.28 3.14
C LYS A 358 -13.11 -20.51 4.19
N GLY A 359 -13.30 -19.96 5.37
CA GLY A 359 -12.39 -20.11 6.51
C GLY A 359 -12.29 -18.84 7.33
N SER A 360 -12.07 -19.00 8.63
CA SER A 360 -11.92 -17.89 9.57
C SER A 360 -10.51 -17.31 9.59
N THR A 361 -9.52 -18.06 9.11
CA THR A 361 -8.12 -17.66 9.07
C THR A 361 -7.56 -17.72 7.64
N PRO A 362 -6.49 -16.98 7.33
CA PRO A 362 -5.82 -17.06 6.03
C PRO A 362 -5.44 -18.50 5.65
N SER A 363 -4.85 -19.25 6.57
CA SER A 363 -4.45 -20.63 6.32
C SER A 363 -5.64 -21.56 6.04
N ALA A 364 -6.76 -21.38 6.74
CA ALA A 364 -7.98 -22.14 6.47
C ALA A 364 -8.55 -21.82 5.08
N ARG A 365 -8.52 -20.55 4.67
CA ARG A 365 -8.92 -20.13 3.31
C ARG A 365 -7.98 -20.68 2.23
N ASP A 366 -6.68 -20.75 2.51
CA ASP A 366 -5.68 -21.32 1.59
C ASP A 366 -5.89 -22.83 1.39
N ILE A 367 -6.26 -23.56 2.43
CA ILE A 367 -6.67 -24.96 2.32
C ILE A 367 -7.92 -25.10 1.47
N ASP A 368 -8.94 -24.26 1.70
CA ASP A 368 -10.21 -24.28 0.96
C ASP A 368 -10.00 -24.00 -0.52
N LEU A 369 -9.23 -22.94 -0.87
CA LEU A 369 -8.94 -22.64 -2.28
C LEU A 369 -8.21 -23.79 -2.99
N THR A 370 -7.25 -24.42 -2.31
CA THR A 370 -6.49 -25.54 -2.89
C THR A 370 -7.41 -26.73 -3.14
N LYS A 371 -8.28 -27.06 -2.20
CA LYS A 371 -9.28 -28.12 -2.33
C LYS A 371 -10.27 -27.82 -3.47
N ASP A 372 -10.76 -26.59 -3.54
CA ASP A 372 -11.68 -26.16 -4.59
C ASP A 372 -11.03 -26.23 -5.97
N TRP A 373 -9.76 -25.79 -6.09
CA TRP A 373 -9.02 -25.90 -7.34
C TRP A 373 -8.85 -27.36 -7.78
N LEU A 374 -8.46 -28.25 -6.88
CA LEU A 374 -8.32 -29.69 -7.17
C LEU A 374 -9.62 -30.27 -7.69
N SER A 375 -10.75 -29.97 -7.04
CA SER A 375 -12.08 -30.41 -7.46
C SER A 375 -12.49 -29.83 -8.81
N TRP A 376 -12.26 -28.54 -9.04
CA TRP A 376 -12.54 -27.87 -10.31
C TRP A 376 -11.70 -28.45 -11.44
N TYR A 377 -10.41 -28.68 -11.18
CA TYR A 377 -9.48 -29.23 -12.17
C TYR A 377 -9.86 -30.65 -12.60
N ASP A 378 -10.38 -31.48 -11.69
CA ASP A 378 -10.89 -32.81 -12.01
C ASP A 378 -12.14 -32.77 -12.90
N LYS A 379 -13.00 -31.79 -12.70
CA LYS A 379 -14.27 -31.62 -13.41
C LYS A 379 -14.17 -30.83 -14.73
N ARG A 380 -12.97 -30.30 -15.03
CA ARG A 380 -12.78 -29.47 -16.24
C ARG A 380 -13.10 -30.21 -17.52
N ASN A 381 -13.48 -29.50 -18.55
CA ASN A 381 -13.53 -30.04 -19.90
C ASN A 381 -12.10 -30.22 -20.45
N LYS A 382 -11.64 -31.46 -20.58
CA LYS A 382 -10.28 -31.78 -21.03
C LYS A 382 -9.99 -31.39 -22.48
N SER A 383 -11.01 -31.06 -23.28
CA SER A 383 -10.83 -30.58 -24.65
C SER A 383 -10.52 -29.09 -24.77
N LYS A 384 -10.59 -28.34 -23.65
CA LYS A 384 -10.35 -26.91 -23.61
C LYS A 384 -9.12 -26.60 -22.73
N PRO A 385 -8.33 -25.60 -23.11
CA PRO A 385 -7.24 -25.13 -22.26
C PRO A 385 -7.77 -24.48 -20.99
N THR A 386 -6.95 -24.47 -19.95
CA THR A 386 -7.30 -23.86 -18.65
C THR A 386 -6.39 -22.70 -18.32
N PHE A 387 -6.94 -21.69 -17.68
CA PHE A 387 -6.21 -20.66 -16.94
C PHE A 387 -6.62 -20.76 -15.47
N SER A 388 -5.67 -20.89 -14.57
CA SER A 388 -5.90 -20.93 -13.13
C SER A 388 -5.11 -19.82 -12.45
N PHE A 389 -5.80 -19.02 -11.62
CA PHE A 389 -5.18 -18.07 -10.71
C PHE A 389 -5.42 -18.55 -9.29
N LEU A 390 -4.36 -19.01 -8.62
CA LEU A 390 -4.36 -19.40 -7.22
C LEU A 390 -3.63 -18.31 -6.43
N PHE A 391 -4.32 -17.66 -5.51
CA PHE A 391 -3.79 -16.54 -4.74
C PHE A 391 -3.89 -16.83 -3.26
N TYR A 392 -2.76 -17.22 -2.67
CA TYR A 392 -2.58 -17.61 -1.29
C TYR A 392 -2.33 -16.41 -0.39
N ASP A 393 -2.81 -16.44 0.87
CA ASP A 393 -2.83 -15.29 1.78
C ASP A 393 -2.17 -15.58 3.16
N ALA A 394 -1.81 -16.81 3.46
CA ALA A 394 -1.27 -17.18 4.77
C ALA A 394 -0.03 -16.37 5.19
N PRO A 395 0.96 -16.05 4.33
CA PRO A 395 2.11 -15.25 4.70
C PRO A 395 1.78 -13.79 5.03
N HIS A 396 0.77 -13.19 4.38
CA HIS A 396 0.28 -11.85 4.71
C HIS A 396 -0.21 -11.76 6.16
N GLY A 397 -0.90 -12.80 6.64
CA GLY A 397 -1.37 -12.91 8.03
C GLY A 397 -0.38 -13.58 8.99
N TYR A 398 0.82 -13.96 8.54
CA TYR A 398 1.77 -14.77 9.32
C TYR A 398 1.10 -16.03 9.92
N ASP A 399 0.18 -16.63 9.15
CA ASP A 399 -0.75 -17.66 9.63
C ASP A 399 -0.42 -19.05 9.06
N PHE A 400 -0.68 -20.08 9.85
CA PHE A 400 -0.58 -21.49 9.49
C PHE A 400 -1.45 -22.31 10.43
N PRO A 401 -1.88 -23.53 10.04
CA PRO A 401 -2.74 -24.36 10.87
C PRO A 401 -2.11 -24.69 12.22
N GLU A 402 -2.93 -24.75 13.27
CA GLU A 402 -2.50 -25.23 14.58
C GLU A 402 -1.90 -26.64 14.45
N GLY A 403 -0.76 -26.85 15.10
CA GLY A 403 -0.04 -28.12 15.04
C GLY A 403 0.69 -28.38 13.72
N TYR A 404 0.88 -27.36 12.87
CA TYR A 404 1.68 -27.51 11.66
C TYR A 404 3.09 -28.04 12.01
N PRO A 405 3.55 -29.16 11.39
CA PRO A 405 4.70 -29.91 11.90
C PRO A 405 6.06 -29.22 11.66
N HIS A 406 6.17 -28.39 10.60
CA HIS A 406 7.42 -27.70 10.27
C HIS A 406 7.34 -26.25 10.71
N GLN A 407 7.98 -25.94 11.84
CA GLN A 407 7.97 -24.61 12.45
C GLN A 407 9.39 -24.15 12.76
N TYR A 408 9.72 -22.93 12.30
CA TYR A 408 10.98 -22.28 12.63
C TYR A 408 10.94 -21.69 14.04
N GLN A 409 12.03 -21.82 14.79
CA GLN A 409 12.14 -21.39 16.19
C GLN A 409 13.39 -20.53 16.41
N PRO A 410 13.36 -19.55 17.34
CA PRO A 410 12.23 -19.14 18.19
C PRO A 410 11.12 -18.45 17.37
N MET A 411 9.87 -18.53 17.82
CA MET A 411 8.72 -17.99 17.11
C MET A 411 7.76 -17.24 18.04
N LEU A 412 7.22 -16.11 17.55
CA LEU A 412 6.12 -15.42 18.23
C LEU A 412 4.86 -16.29 18.26
N LYS A 413 4.28 -16.47 19.46
CA LYS A 413 3.02 -17.22 19.62
C LYS A 413 1.81 -16.46 19.08
N THR A 414 1.78 -15.16 19.34
CA THR A 414 0.72 -14.24 18.87
C THR A 414 1.35 -12.97 18.33
N LEU A 415 0.82 -12.50 17.22
CA LEU A 415 1.22 -11.22 16.65
C LEU A 415 0.39 -10.10 17.27
N ASN A 416 1.05 -9.13 17.88
CA ASN A 416 0.43 -7.89 18.32
C ASN A 416 1.09 -6.71 17.59
N TYR A 417 0.42 -6.19 16.58
CA TYR A 417 0.91 -5.08 15.76
C TYR A 417 1.22 -3.81 16.57
N LEU A 418 0.56 -3.61 17.73
CA LEU A 418 0.83 -2.46 18.60
C LEU A 418 2.16 -2.56 19.34
N ASN A 419 2.74 -3.75 19.47
CA ASN A 419 4.02 -3.95 20.14
C ASN A 419 5.21 -3.89 19.17
N LEU A 420 4.97 -3.86 17.86
CA LEU A 420 6.04 -3.78 16.85
C LEU A 420 6.70 -2.39 16.80
N ASP A 421 6.05 -1.38 17.38
CA ASP A 421 6.50 0.02 17.39
C ASP A 421 7.25 0.41 18.70
N ASN A 422 7.63 -0.54 19.53
CA ASN A 422 8.37 -0.22 20.74
C ASN A 422 9.88 -0.12 20.44
N ASP A 423 10.52 0.96 20.92
CA ASP A 423 11.96 1.26 20.80
C ASP A 423 12.91 0.19 21.39
N THR A 424 12.39 -0.76 22.12
CA THR A 424 13.11 -1.95 22.51
C THR A 424 13.03 -2.93 21.35
N ASP A 425 14.02 -2.85 20.46
CA ASP A 425 14.28 -3.70 19.31
C ASP A 425 13.57 -5.08 19.46
N PRO A 426 12.33 -5.24 18.96
CA PRO A 426 11.77 -6.58 18.92
C PRO A 426 12.69 -7.31 17.98
N GLU A 427 13.39 -8.33 18.50
CA GLU A 427 14.22 -9.16 17.63
C GLU A 427 13.34 -9.62 16.47
N PRO A 428 13.64 -9.21 15.22
CA PRO A 428 12.80 -9.55 14.08
C PRO A 428 12.75 -11.05 13.83
N GLU A 429 13.72 -11.81 14.39
CA GLU A 429 13.85 -13.24 14.21
C GLU A 429 12.61 -14.04 14.61
N PRO A 430 11.97 -13.86 15.77
CA PRO A 430 10.77 -14.63 16.13
C PRO A 430 9.58 -14.35 15.19
N LEU A 431 9.46 -13.12 14.68
CA LEU A 431 8.45 -12.77 13.69
C LEU A 431 8.82 -13.32 12.30
N MET A 432 10.07 -13.19 11.90
CA MET A 432 10.58 -13.78 10.66
C MET A 432 10.39 -15.31 10.64
N ASN A 433 10.62 -15.99 11.76
CA ASN A 433 10.42 -17.44 11.87
C ASN A 433 8.94 -17.81 11.77
N ARG A 434 8.04 -16.99 12.32
CA ARG A 434 6.60 -17.14 12.12
C ARG A 434 6.21 -16.95 10.66
N TYR A 435 6.73 -15.90 10.02
CA TYR A 435 6.55 -15.64 8.59
C TYR A 435 7.07 -16.79 7.72
N LYS A 436 8.31 -17.27 7.94
CA LYS A 436 8.89 -18.42 7.23
C LYS A 436 8.04 -19.68 7.38
N THR A 437 7.48 -19.92 8.55
CA THR A 437 6.57 -21.06 8.81
C THR A 437 5.31 -20.96 7.93
N SER A 438 4.73 -19.77 7.79
CA SER A 438 3.56 -19.55 6.94
C SER A 438 3.88 -19.72 5.44
N VAL A 439 5.04 -19.28 5.00
CA VAL A 439 5.52 -19.50 3.62
C VAL A 439 5.74 -20.99 3.34
N HIS A 440 6.39 -21.71 4.26
CA HIS A 440 6.59 -23.16 4.15
C HIS A 440 5.25 -23.92 4.09
N PHE A 441 4.24 -23.44 4.85
CA PHE A 441 2.91 -24.01 4.79
C PHE A 441 2.30 -23.84 3.38
N VAL A 442 2.39 -22.66 2.76
CA VAL A 442 1.91 -22.44 1.39
C VAL A 442 2.66 -23.30 0.37
N ASP A 443 3.98 -23.47 0.52
CA ASP A 443 4.76 -24.39 -0.32
C ASP A 443 4.19 -25.81 -0.29
N SER A 444 3.73 -26.29 0.87
CA SER A 444 3.08 -27.59 1.01
C SER A 444 1.73 -27.70 0.26
N LEU A 445 0.98 -26.59 0.14
CA LEU A 445 -0.25 -26.52 -0.63
C LEU A 445 0.02 -26.43 -2.13
N ALA A 446 0.99 -25.62 -2.53
CA ALA A 446 1.43 -25.50 -3.92
C ALA A 446 1.93 -26.85 -4.47
N LYS A 447 2.62 -27.64 -3.64
CA LYS A 447 3.00 -29.02 -3.98
C LYS A 447 1.80 -29.86 -4.44
N LYS A 448 0.65 -29.76 -3.77
CA LYS A 448 -0.56 -30.53 -4.14
C LYS A 448 -1.04 -30.15 -5.55
N VAL A 449 -0.91 -28.88 -5.92
CA VAL A 449 -1.25 -28.38 -7.26
C VAL A 449 -0.29 -28.97 -8.29
N LEU A 450 1.01 -28.89 -8.04
CA LEU A 450 2.04 -29.45 -8.95
C LEU A 450 1.93 -30.97 -9.10
N ASP A 451 1.68 -31.69 -7.99
CA ASP A 451 1.47 -33.14 -8.01
C ASP A 451 0.23 -33.50 -8.82
N LYS A 452 -0.84 -32.69 -8.76
CA LYS A 452 -2.05 -32.90 -9.56
C LYS A 452 -1.77 -32.74 -11.06
N LEU A 453 -1.09 -31.67 -11.45
CA LEU A 453 -0.69 -31.45 -12.85
C LEU A 453 0.18 -32.60 -13.37
N LYS A 454 1.13 -33.08 -12.55
CA LYS A 454 1.99 -34.21 -12.89
C LYS A 454 1.21 -35.50 -13.01
N SER A 455 0.33 -35.82 -12.05
CA SER A 455 -0.45 -37.07 -12.04
C SER A 455 -1.47 -37.17 -13.16
N THR A 456 -1.93 -36.05 -13.69
CA THR A 456 -2.84 -36.00 -14.84
C THR A 456 -2.12 -36.01 -16.21
N GLY A 457 -0.77 -35.95 -16.21
CA GLY A 457 0.04 -35.85 -17.43
C GLY A 457 -0.02 -34.48 -18.12
N GLU A 458 -0.57 -33.46 -17.43
CA GLU A 458 -0.77 -32.13 -18.03
C GLU A 458 0.39 -31.16 -17.74
N LEU A 459 1.34 -31.53 -16.87
CA LEU A 459 2.42 -30.65 -16.46
C LEU A 459 3.27 -30.18 -17.65
N ASP A 460 3.58 -31.07 -18.58
CA ASP A 460 4.41 -30.77 -19.77
C ASP A 460 3.68 -29.86 -20.78
N ASN A 461 2.36 -29.72 -20.67
CA ASN A 461 1.54 -28.79 -21.45
C ASN A 461 1.01 -27.62 -20.63
N THR A 462 1.68 -27.28 -19.54
CA THR A 462 1.25 -26.21 -18.64
C THR A 462 2.39 -25.22 -18.41
N LEU A 463 2.12 -23.94 -18.68
CA LEU A 463 2.96 -22.85 -18.21
C LEU A 463 2.59 -22.56 -16.75
N VAL A 464 3.54 -22.74 -15.85
CA VAL A 464 3.40 -22.40 -14.43
C VAL A 464 4.20 -21.14 -14.15
N VAL A 465 3.52 -20.11 -13.65
CA VAL A 465 4.11 -18.86 -13.18
C VAL A 465 4.01 -18.83 -11.66
N ILE A 466 5.13 -18.65 -10.97
CA ILE A 466 5.22 -18.62 -9.50
C ILE A 466 5.79 -17.28 -9.09
N THR A 467 5.08 -16.54 -8.23
CA THR A 467 5.53 -15.23 -7.74
C THR A 467 4.83 -14.82 -6.44
N GLY A 468 5.34 -13.77 -5.79
CA GLY A 468 4.58 -12.96 -4.82
C GLY A 468 3.92 -11.78 -5.51
N ASP A 469 2.87 -11.22 -4.95
CA ASP A 469 2.29 -9.97 -5.45
C ASP A 469 3.11 -8.74 -5.02
N HIS A 470 3.67 -8.76 -3.83
CA HIS A 470 4.67 -7.86 -3.26
C HIS A 470 5.41 -8.57 -2.12
N ALA A 471 6.45 -7.96 -1.58
CA ALA A 471 7.16 -8.49 -0.43
C ALA A 471 6.65 -7.89 0.91
N GLN A 472 7.30 -8.23 2.01
CA GLN A 472 6.88 -7.91 3.37
C GLN A 472 8.08 -7.48 4.21
N GLU A 473 8.15 -6.22 4.60
CA GLU A 473 9.22 -5.69 5.45
C GLU A 473 9.00 -6.05 6.92
N LEU A 474 10.06 -6.49 7.58
CA LEU A 474 10.09 -6.84 8.99
C LEU A 474 11.16 -6.01 9.71
N ASN A 475 11.09 -4.69 9.56
CA ASN A 475 12.06 -3.72 10.06
C ASN A 475 13.48 -3.97 9.53
N ASP A 476 13.60 -4.45 8.28
CA ASP A 476 14.87 -4.81 7.64
C ASP A 476 15.85 -3.63 7.63
N ASN A 477 15.36 -2.44 7.33
CA ASN A 477 16.16 -1.22 7.22
C ASN A 477 16.29 -0.45 8.55
N LYS A 478 15.79 -0.98 9.67
CA LYS A 478 15.81 -0.37 11.00
C LYS A 478 15.12 1.00 11.08
N LEU A 479 14.16 1.25 10.19
CA LEU A 479 13.38 2.47 10.09
C LEU A 479 11.94 2.32 10.61
N ASN A 480 11.69 1.23 11.35
CA ASN A 480 10.39 0.91 11.94
C ASN A 480 9.28 0.73 10.90
N TYR A 481 9.59 0.07 9.77
CA TYR A 481 8.60 -0.39 8.80
C TYR A 481 8.26 -1.86 9.06
N TRP A 482 6.97 -2.12 9.27
CA TRP A 482 6.42 -3.44 9.51
C TRP A 482 5.28 -3.70 8.54
N GLY A 483 5.49 -4.61 7.59
CA GLY A 483 4.50 -4.90 6.56
C GLY A 483 4.89 -4.39 5.18
N HIS A 484 3.94 -3.80 4.49
CA HIS A 484 4.06 -3.35 3.10
C HIS A 484 3.35 -1.99 2.92
N ASN A 485 3.36 -1.45 1.68
CA ASN A 485 2.76 -0.15 1.31
C ASN A 485 3.39 1.08 2.00
N GLY A 486 4.60 0.95 2.58
CA GLY A 486 5.29 2.01 3.30
C GLY A 486 6.44 2.66 2.54
N ASN A 487 7.17 1.89 1.73
CA ASN A 487 8.30 2.36 0.92
C ASN A 487 8.50 1.46 -0.32
N PHE A 488 9.50 1.75 -1.15
CA PHE A 488 9.78 0.98 -2.38
C PHE A 488 11.11 0.21 -2.32
N THR A 489 11.62 -0.06 -1.12
CA THR A 489 12.84 -0.86 -0.95
C THR A 489 12.62 -2.31 -1.38
N PRO A 490 13.70 -3.07 -1.64
CA PRO A 490 13.61 -4.49 -1.93
C PRO A 490 12.84 -5.29 -0.86
N ALA A 491 12.88 -4.86 0.41
CA ALA A 491 12.12 -5.51 1.49
C ALA A 491 10.60 -5.53 1.25
N GLN A 492 10.05 -4.58 0.47
CA GLN A 492 8.62 -4.52 0.14
C GLN A 492 8.31 -4.83 -1.33
N THR A 493 9.31 -4.88 -2.21
CA THR A 493 9.07 -4.99 -3.66
C THR A 493 9.76 -6.18 -4.33
N HIS A 494 10.82 -6.75 -3.74
CA HIS A 494 11.57 -7.86 -4.31
C HIS A 494 10.90 -9.19 -3.98
N VAL A 495 10.37 -9.85 -5.00
CA VAL A 495 9.57 -11.07 -4.91
C VAL A 495 10.21 -12.22 -5.69
N PRO A 496 9.97 -13.49 -5.33
CA PRO A 496 10.33 -14.61 -6.17
C PRO A 496 9.62 -14.52 -7.51
N PHE A 497 10.30 -14.87 -8.59
CA PHE A 497 9.64 -15.02 -9.89
C PHE A 497 10.24 -16.18 -10.67
N VAL A 498 9.37 -17.11 -11.07
CA VAL A 498 9.75 -18.33 -11.79
C VAL A 498 8.73 -18.61 -12.91
N MET A 499 9.22 -19.00 -14.05
CA MET A 499 8.41 -19.56 -15.15
C MET A 499 8.90 -20.96 -15.46
N VAL A 500 7.99 -21.94 -15.53
CA VAL A 500 8.28 -23.33 -15.92
C VAL A 500 7.22 -23.78 -16.92
N GLY A 501 7.64 -24.37 -18.02
CA GLY A 501 6.72 -24.94 -19.00
C GLY A 501 7.15 -24.77 -20.46
N PRO A 502 6.25 -25.07 -21.41
CA PRO A 502 6.55 -24.97 -22.83
C PRO A 502 7.13 -23.61 -23.22
N LYS A 503 8.11 -23.60 -24.09
CA LYS A 503 8.85 -22.41 -24.57
C LYS A 503 9.71 -21.68 -23.54
N VAL A 504 9.67 -22.07 -22.26
CA VAL A 504 10.58 -21.53 -21.25
C VAL A 504 11.90 -22.30 -21.34
N PRO A 505 13.05 -21.63 -21.57
CA PRO A 505 14.33 -22.32 -21.59
C PRO A 505 14.69 -22.88 -20.20
N GLU A 506 15.19 -24.12 -20.17
CA GLU A 506 15.75 -24.66 -18.92
C GLU A 506 17.11 -24.01 -18.64
N ASN A 507 17.31 -23.55 -17.42
CA ASN A 507 18.58 -22.96 -16.94
C ASN A 507 19.06 -21.73 -17.74
N PHE A 508 18.18 -20.83 -18.12
CA PHE A 508 18.50 -19.60 -18.83
C PHE A 508 19.25 -18.55 -17.95
N VAL A 509 19.89 -19.00 -16.89
CA VAL A 509 20.59 -18.20 -15.88
C VAL A 509 21.61 -17.20 -16.46
N LYS A 510 22.10 -17.42 -17.68
CA LYS A 510 23.10 -16.54 -18.30
C LYS A 510 22.54 -15.22 -18.88
N GLY A 511 21.24 -15.12 -19.07
CA GLY A 511 20.66 -13.98 -19.76
C GLY A 511 20.19 -12.85 -18.85
N TRP A 512 19.52 -13.18 -17.77
CA TRP A 512 18.90 -12.15 -16.91
C TRP A 512 19.81 -11.65 -15.80
N GLY A 513 20.68 -12.47 -15.21
CA GLY A 513 21.70 -12.06 -14.24
C GLY A 513 21.18 -11.05 -13.22
N ASN A 514 21.76 -9.85 -13.20
CA ASN A 514 21.35 -8.73 -12.36
C ASN A 514 20.33 -7.79 -13.04
N ASN A 515 19.90 -8.08 -14.27
CA ASN A 515 18.92 -7.25 -14.97
C ASN A 515 17.57 -7.31 -14.26
N PHE A 516 16.91 -6.17 -14.15
CA PHE A 516 15.57 -6.10 -13.61
C PHE A 516 14.55 -6.78 -14.54
N SER A 517 13.72 -7.63 -13.95
CA SER A 517 12.42 -8.01 -14.50
C SER A 517 11.30 -7.50 -13.57
N SER A 518 10.10 -7.38 -14.07
CA SER A 518 8.98 -6.82 -13.32
C SER A 518 7.67 -7.55 -13.64
N HIS A 519 6.68 -7.42 -12.78
CA HIS A 519 5.32 -7.89 -13.06
C HIS A 519 4.75 -7.33 -14.37
N GLU A 520 5.17 -6.13 -14.79
CA GLU A 520 4.78 -5.55 -16.09
C GLU A 520 5.13 -6.44 -17.29
N ASP A 521 6.12 -7.31 -17.13
CA ASP A 521 6.65 -8.14 -18.20
C ASP A 521 5.84 -9.45 -18.39
N VAL A 522 5.06 -9.85 -17.38
CA VAL A 522 4.39 -11.17 -17.37
C VAL A 522 3.26 -11.24 -18.39
N ALA A 523 2.32 -10.30 -18.32
CA ALA A 523 1.18 -10.27 -19.23
C ALA A 523 1.59 -10.16 -20.71
N PRO A 524 2.50 -9.26 -21.13
CA PRO A 524 2.92 -9.17 -22.54
C PRO A 524 3.70 -10.40 -22.99
N THR A 525 4.53 -11.01 -22.14
CA THR A 525 5.23 -12.26 -22.45
C THR A 525 4.24 -13.39 -22.79
N ILE A 526 3.20 -13.54 -21.97
CA ILE A 526 2.17 -14.57 -22.19
C ILE A 526 1.33 -14.24 -23.43
N ALA A 527 0.87 -13.02 -23.55
CA ALA A 527 0.05 -12.58 -24.68
C ALA A 527 0.75 -12.81 -26.04
N LYS A 528 2.01 -12.43 -26.16
CA LYS A 528 2.82 -12.61 -27.37
C LYS A 528 3.14 -14.08 -27.66
N ASN A 529 3.68 -14.81 -26.67
CA ASN A 529 4.26 -16.13 -26.92
C ASN A 529 3.27 -17.29 -26.85
N TYR A 530 2.18 -17.14 -26.10
CA TYR A 530 1.23 -18.24 -25.86
C TYR A 530 -0.18 -17.96 -26.40
N LEU A 531 -0.58 -16.69 -26.47
CA LEU A 531 -1.95 -16.33 -26.85
C LEU A 531 -2.08 -15.69 -28.23
N GLY A 532 -0.99 -15.64 -29.00
CA GLY A 532 -0.97 -15.21 -30.39
C GLY A 532 -1.26 -13.74 -30.64
N VAL A 533 -0.95 -12.86 -29.69
CA VAL A 533 -1.02 -11.39 -29.88
C VAL A 533 0.17 -10.94 -30.71
N GLU A 534 -0.08 -10.20 -31.80
CA GLU A 534 0.93 -9.74 -32.76
C GLU A 534 1.20 -8.23 -32.70
N ASN A 535 0.43 -7.48 -31.91
CA ASN A 535 0.70 -6.07 -31.66
C ASN A 535 2.08 -5.87 -31.04
N LYS A 536 2.65 -4.69 -31.25
CA LYS A 536 3.80 -4.26 -30.45
C LYS A 536 3.38 -4.25 -28.97
N ILE A 537 4.26 -4.71 -28.10
CA ILE A 537 4.00 -4.72 -26.64
C ILE A 537 3.61 -3.32 -26.17
N SER A 538 4.26 -2.28 -26.69
CA SER A 538 3.96 -0.88 -26.35
C SER A 538 2.51 -0.44 -26.65
N ASP A 539 1.75 -1.19 -27.42
CA ASP A 539 0.34 -0.88 -27.70
C ASP A 539 -0.59 -1.26 -26.52
N TYR A 540 -0.15 -2.14 -25.63
CA TYR A 540 -0.98 -2.64 -24.53
C TYR A 540 -0.24 -2.88 -23.21
N SER A 541 1.07 -2.66 -23.14
CA SER A 541 1.89 -2.84 -21.94
C SER A 541 3.07 -1.86 -21.91
N THR A 542 3.61 -1.63 -20.72
CA THR A 542 4.89 -0.93 -20.48
C THR A 542 6.04 -1.91 -20.25
N GLY A 543 5.72 -3.20 -20.11
CA GLY A 543 6.69 -4.27 -19.91
C GLY A 543 7.40 -4.71 -21.18
N ILE A 544 8.20 -5.77 -21.05
CA ILE A 544 8.98 -6.40 -22.12
C ILE A 544 8.65 -7.89 -22.21
N ASP A 545 9.15 -8.56 -23.23
CA ASP A 545 9.03 -10.01 -23.38
C ASP A 545 10.17 -10.71 -22.63
N LEU A 546 9.84 -11.47 -21.60
CA LEU A 546 10.83 -12.21 -20.77
C LEU A 546 11.47 -13.40 -21.49
N LEU A 547 10.90 -13.87 -22.60
CA LEU A 547 11.45 -14.96 -23.42
C LEU A 547 12.31 -14.45 -24.59
N ASP A 548 12.43 -13.14 -24.74
CA ASP A 548 13.34 -12.52 -25.69
C ASP A 548 14.74 -12.33 -25.08
N THR A 549 15.70 -11.89 -25.87
CA THR A 549 17.05 -11.58 -25.37
C THR A 549 16.99 -10.54 -24.27
N PRO A 550 17.61 -10.79 -23.10
CA PRO A 550 17.63 -9.83 -22.01
C PRO A 550 18.24 -8.49 -22.45
N GLN A 551 17.54 -7.42 -22.11
CA GLN A 551 17.99 -6.05 -22.34
C GLN A 551 18.48 -5.45 -21.03
N ASP A 552 19.47 -4.55 -21.10
CA ASP A 552 19.85 -3.73 -19.95
C ASP A 552 18.66 -2.89 -19.50
N ARG A 553 18.19 -3.12 -18.28
CA ARG A 553 17.06 -2.42 -17.66
C ARG A 553 17.51 -1.85 -16.32
N PRO A 554 18.06 -0.63 -16.33
CA PRO A 554 18.71 -0.05 -15.15
C PRO A 554 17.71 0.46 -14.10
N TRP A 555 16.42 0.52 -14.40
CA TRP A 555 15.37 0.97 -13.50
C TRP A 555 14.02 0.30 -13.82
N ILE A 556 13.14 0.31 -12.85
CA ILE A 556 11.74 -0.10 -12.96
C ILE A 556 10.86 0.85 -12.16
N MET A 557 9.52 0.73 -12.35
CA MET A 557 8.54 1.45 -11.56
C MET A 557 7.81 0.51 -10.61
N ALA A 558 7.70 0.93 -9.35
CA ALA A 558 6.81 0.33 -8.36
C ALA A 558 5.81 1.37 -7.87
N SER A 559 4.57 0.97 -7.58
CA SER A 559 3.49 1.88 -7.16
C SER A 559 2.97 1.50 -5.79
N SER A 560 2.48 2.50 -5.04
CA SER A 560 1.72 2.33 -3.81
C SER A 560 0.28 2.81 -4.01
N TYR A 561 -0.53 2.84 -2.95
CA TYR A 561 -1.86 3.47 -2.98
C TYR A 561 -1.80 4.99 -3.23
N SER A 562 -0.70 5.64 -2.84
CA SER A 562 -0.58 7.10 -2.78
C SER A 562 0.58 7.68 -3.59
N GLY A 563 1.36 6.85 -4.28
CA GLY A 563 2.54 7.32 -5.01
C GLY A 563 3.19 6.24 -5.86
N TYR A 564 4.39 6.51 -6.30
CA TYR A 564 5.22 5.53 -7.02
C TYR A 564 6.71 5.78 -6.76
N GLY A 565 7.53 4.76 -6.95
CA GLY A 565 8.98 4.83 -6.92
C GLY A 565 9.57 4.49 -8.29
N VAL A 566 10.55 5.28 -8.73
CA VAL A 566 11.47 4.92 -9.80
C VAL A 566 12.66 4.26 -9.14
N VAL A 567 12.72 2.94 -9.23
CA VAL A 567 13.66 2.09 -8.51
C VAL A 567 14.81 1.72 -9.44
N SER A 568 16.03 2.06 -9.06
CA SER A 568 17.27 1.65 -9.71
C SER A 568 18.07 0.71 -8.80
N HIS A 569 19.22 0.23 -9.25
CA HIS A 569 20.07 -0.69 -8.48
C HIS A 569 20.58 -0.11 -7.16
N ASP A 570 20.70 1.21 -7.06
CA ASP A 570 21.36 1.88 -5.94
C ASP A 570 20.53 3.04 -5.35
N SER A 571 19.37 3.33 -5.92
CA SER A 571 18.57 4.47 -5.52
C SER A 571 17.10 4.34 -5.89
N ILE A 572 16.27 5.08 -5.16
CA ILE A 572 14.83 5.15 -5.33
C ILE A 572 14.45 6.63 -5.37
N LEU A 573 13.80 7.06 -6.46
CA LEU A 573 13.10 8.33 -6.49
C LEU A 573 11.64 8.08 -6.13
N GLU A 574 11.29 8.34 -4.88
CA GLU A 574 9.91 8.23 -4.41
C GLU A 574 9.12 9.49 -4.78
N VAL A 575 7.93 9.30 -5.36
CA VAL A 575 7.04 10.38 -5.78
C VAL A 575 5.65 10.16 -5.19
N GLY A 576 5.20 11.12 -4.39
CA GLY A 576 3.85 11.10 -3.81
C GLY A 576 2.78 11.57 -4.77
N ALA A 577 1.51 11.40 -4.37
CA ALA A 577 0.32 11.66 -5.21
C ALA A 577 0.26 13.08 -5.80
N THR A 578 0.80 14.07 -5.12
CA THR A 578 0.81 15.47 -5.57
C THR A 578 2.12 15.89 -6.25
N GLY A 579 3.00 14.90 -6.58
CA GLY A 579 4.25 15.13 -7.29
C GLY A 579 5.41 15.61 -6.40
N GLN A 580 5.23 15.63 -5.05
CA GLN A 580 6.36 15.80 -4.15
C GLN A 580 7.28 14.58 -4.25
N SER A 581 8.58 14.79 -4.16
CA SER A 581 9.54 13.70 -4.35
C SER A 581 10.65 13.69 -3.32
N GLN A 582 11.15 12.50 -3.04
CA GLN A 582 12.31 12.24 -2.19
C GLN A 582 13.28 11.33 -2.91
N PHE A 583 14.57 11.61 -2.77
CA PHE A 583 15.61 10.77 -3.35
C PHE A 583 16.28 9.96 -2.26
N MET A 584 16.15 8.64 -2.35
CA MET A 584 16.51 7.67 -1.31
C MET A 584 17.52 6.66 -1.85
N ASP A 585 18.28 6.05 -0.96
CA ASP A 585 18.99 4.82 -1.26
C ASP A 585 18.06 3.59 -1.17
N ILE A 586 18.56 2.42 -1.49
CA ILE A 586 17.78 1.16 -1.49
C ILE A 586 17.42 0.67 -0.07
N THR A 587 17.91 1.33 0.97
CA THR A 587 17.58 1.07 2.39
C THR A 587 16.66 2.14 2.97
N ASN A 588 16.10 3.00 2.10
CA ASN A 588 15.16 4.08 2.44
C ASN A 588 15.75 5.20 3.29
N HIS A 589 17.06 5.44 3.19
CA HIS A 589 17.69 6.63 3.74
C HIS A 589 17.83 7.70 2.66
N PRO A 590 17.76 9.00 3.02
CA PRO A 590 18.01 10.08 2.08
C PRO A 590 19.37 9.92 1.40
N LYS A 591 19.39 10.00 0.09
CA LYS A 591 20.61 9.89 -0.72
C LYS A 591 21.05 11.27 -1.20
N ASP A 592 22.34 11.56 -1.02
CA ASP A 592 22.93 12.79 -1.55
C ASP A 592 23.00 12.76 -3.08
N GLY A 593 22.91 13.94 -3.70
CA GLY A 593 23.00 14.10 -5.15
C GLY A 593 21.63 14.35 -5.80
N GLN A 594 21.56 14.07 -7.09
CA GLN A 594 20.36 14.26 -7.90
C GLN A 594 19.89 12.93 -8.48
N PRO A 595 18.57 12.70 -8.58
CA PRO A 595 18.05 11.52 -9.23
C PRO A 595 18.40 11.54 -10.73
N ASN A 596 18.43 10.36 -11.34
CA ASN A 596 18.59 10.28 -12.79
C ASN A 596 17.31 10.79 -13.49
N TYR A 597 17.35 12.00 -13.99
CA TYR A 597 16.21 12.65 -14.66
C TYR A 597 15.78 11.96 -15.95
N GLN A 598 16.68 11.22 -16.62
CA GLN A 598 16.32 10.44 -17.79
C GLN A 598 15.40 9.26 -17.41
N TYR A 599 15.67 8.59 -16.28
CA TYR A 599 14.77 7.54 -15.77
C TYR A 599 13.40 8.12 -15.38
N LEU A 600 13.39 9.29 -14.74
CA LEU A 600 12.15 9.97 -14.42
C LEU A 600 11.35 10.32 -15.68
N GLN A 601 12.01 10.87 -16.72
CA GLN A 601 11.34 11.18 -17.98
C GLN A 601 10.70 9.94 -18.61
N GLN A 602 11.44 8.82 -18.67
CA GLN A 602 10.92 7.56 -19.20
C GLN A 602 9.76 7.03 -18.35
N ALA A 603 9.84 7.15 -17.02
CA ALA A 603 8.75 6.79 -16.11
C ALA A 603 7.48 7.62 -16.37
N LEU A 604 7.62 8.92 -16.59
CA LEU A 604 6.50 9.80 -16.93
C LEU A 604 5.87 9.46 -18.30
N GLU A 605 6.68 9.04 -19.26
CA GLU A 605 6.18 8.53 -20.54
C GLU A 605 5.37 7.25 -20.35
N GLN A 606 5.82 6.33 -19.47
CA GLN A 606 5.06 5.12 -19.13
C GLN A 606 3.73 5.46 -18.45
N ILE A 607 3.71 6.37 -17.48
CA ILE A 607 2.49 6.78 -16.75
C ILE A 607 1.47 7.47 -17.65
N SER A 608 1.91 8.14 -18.71
CA SER A 608 1.03 8.89 -19.61
C SER A 608 0.60 8.13 -20.87
N ARG A 609 1.30 7.06 -21.26
CA ARG A 609 1.14 6.36 -22.55
C ARG A 609 -0.29 5.97 -22.89
N PHE A 610 -1.04 5.46 -21.94
CA PHE A 610 -2.41 4.97 -22.12
C PHE A 610 -3.48 5.98 -21.64
N ARG A 611 -3.12 7.25 -21.56
CA ARG A 611 -4.03 8.35 -21.25
C ARG A 611 -4.27 9.20 -22.50
N LYS A 612 -5.51 9.73 -22.64
CA LYS A 612 -5.87 10.67 -23.72
C LYS A 612 -5.38 12.10 -23.41
#